data_6cdb55c76ebc80fdccd60f72517717dc
#
_entry.id   6cdb55c76ebc80fdccd60f72517717dc
#
_cell.length_a   1.000
_cell.length_b   1.000
_cell.length_c   1.000
_cell.angle_alpha   90.00
_cell.angle_beta   90.00
_cell.angle_gamma   90.00
#
_symmetry.space_group_name_H-M   'P 1'
#
loop_
_entity.id
_entity.type
_entity.pdbx_description
1 polymer ?
#
loop_
_entity_poly.entity_id
_entity_poly.type
_entity_poly.pdbx_seq_one_letter_code
_entity_poly.pdbx_strand_id
1 'polypeptide(L)'
;GLGDVYKRQGLMDIKGGVPGFSSYICRFTDPSELVCVTLTANKEGVDLTNLARRIAGALDPKLGSGHLDDDSLYLYESVFGVDETMERIEKILAEKSIPVFARIDHGKNAREAGLEMPPSKVVIFGSPKVGTNLMLENPGIATELPLRIAVWEDKEGSTWISFPHMEKIARAYGVENLPPVAPIRQLLRNIVSRAANVY
;
A
#
# COMPACT_ATOMS: atom_id res chain seq x y z
N GLY A 1 0.29 -8.12 23.52
CA GLY A 1 -0.39 -8.74 22.39
C GLY A 1 0.65 -9.15 21.37
N LEU A 2 0.53 -10.33 20.79
CA LEU A 2 1.39 -10.82 19.71
C LEU A 2 1.14 -9.92 18.50
N GLY A 3 2.19 -9.27 18.01
CA GLY A 3 2.14 -8.41 16.83
C GLY A 3 1.72 -9.20 15.59
N ASP A 4 1.05 -8.52 14.68
CA ASP A 4 0.56 -9.08 13.43
C ASP A 4 1.69 -9.72 12.62
N VAL A 5 1.50 -10.97 12.24
CA VAL A 5 2.42 -11.72 11.39
C VAL A 5 2.01 -11.49 9.95
N TYR A 6 2.83 -10.78 9.19
CA TYR A 6 2.62 -10.60 7.75
C TYR A 6 3.46 -11.64 6.98
N LYS A 7 2.79 -12.53 6.25
CA LYS A 7 3.44 -13.41 5.26
C LYS A 7 3.43 -12.73 3.90
N ARG A 8 4.59 -12.42 3.36
CA ARG A 8 4.79 -12.05 1.96
C ARG A 8 5.84 -12.96 1.37
N GLN A 9 5.59 -13.54 0.18
CA GLN A 9 6.54 -14.24 -0.70
C GLN A 9 7.91 -14.56 -0.06
N GLY A 10 7.96 -15.56 0.83
CA GLY A 10 9.19 -15.93 1.51
C GLY A 10 9.65 -15.00 2.65
N LEU A 11 8.92 -13.95 2.97
CA LEU A 11 9.23 -13.04 4.08
C LEU A 11 8.23 -13.21 5.23
N MET A 12 8.76 -13.34 6.45
CA MET A 12 7.98 -13.34 7.68
C MET A 12 8.47 -12.19 8.58
N ASP A 13 7.58 -11.26 8.88
CA ASP A 13 7.85 -10.09 9.71
C ASP A 13 7.13 -10.19 11.05
N ILE A 14 7.83 -9.87 12.14
CA ILE A 14 7.25 -9.74 13.46
C ILE A 14 7.67 -8.41 14.06
N LYS A 15 6.70 -7.58 14.41
CA LYS A 15 6.92 -6.34 15.14
C LYS A 15 6.50 -6.53 16.59
N GLY A 16 7.31 -6.06 17.50
CA GLY A 16 7.03 -6.05 18.92
C GLY A 16 7.41 -4.71 19.56
N GLY A 17 6.76 -4.37 20.64
CA GLY A 17 7.10 -3.20 21.43
C GLY A 17 6.58 -3.36 22.85
N VAL A 18 7.39 -2.88 23.81
CA VAL A 18 6.99 -2.64 25.20
C VAL A 18 7.37 -1.21 25.53
N PRO A 19 6.78 -0.58 26.58
CA PRO A 19 7.16 0.79 26.93
C PRO A 19 8.68 0.97 26.98
N GLY A 20 9.19 1.92 26.21
CA GLY A 20 10.61 2.25 26.09
C GLY A 20 11.41 1.42 25.09
N PHE A 21 10.82 0.41 24.42
CA PHE A 21 11.54 -0.43 23.46
C PHE A 21 10.72 -0.71 22.21
N SER A 22 11.42 -0.83 21.08
CA SER A 22 10.87 -1.32 19.81
C SER A 22 11.71 -2.52 19.35
N SER A 23 11.05 -3.54 18.80
CA SER A 23 11.73 -4.71 18.21
C SER A 23 11.12 -5.06 16.86
N TYR A 24 11.96 -5.58 15.97
CA TYR A 24 11.54 -6.05 14.67
C TYR A 24 12.38 -7.25 14.28
N ILE A 25 11.73 -8.31 13.81
CA ILE A 25 12.35 -9.52 13.27
C ILE A 25 11.84 -9.69 11.85
N CYS A 26 12.76 -9.76 10.90
CA CYS A 26 12.52 -10.03 9.51
C CYS A 26 13.22 -11.33 9.15
N ARG A 27 12.49 -12.33 8.69
CA ARG A 27 13.01 -13.62 8.26
C ARG A 27 12.61 -13.89 6.82
N PHE A 28 13.60 -14.01 5.96
CA PHE A 28 13.41 -14.47 4.59
C PHE A 28 13.34 -16.00 4.61
N THR A 29 12.26 -16.56 4.07
CA THR A 29 11.94 -18.00 4.20
C THR A 29 12.18 -18.79 2.91
N ASP A 30 12.89 -18.22 1.94
CA ASP A 30 13.33 -18.98 0.78
C ASP A 30 14.26 -20.12 1.25
N PRO A 31 13.99 -21.38 0.90
CA PRO A 31 14.82 -22.50 1.33
C PRO A 31 16.28 -22.40 0.90
N SER A 32 16.58 -21.64 -0.15
CA SER A 32 17.93 -21.42 -0.67
C SER A 32 18.66 -20.26 0.01
N GLU A 33 17.95 -19.35 0.70
CA GLU A 33 18.51 -18.11 1.25
C GLU A 33 17.87 -17.79 2.62
N LEU A 34 18.39 -18.40 3.66
CA LEU A 34 17.89 -18.22 5.02
C LEU A 34 18.58 -17.01 5.67
N VAL A 35 18.01 -15.82 5.47
CA VAL A 35 18.48 -14.59 6.13
C VAL A 35 17.47 -14.19 7.21
N CYS A 36 17.96 -13.93 8.41
CA CYS A 36 17.17 -13.40 9.51
C CYS A 36 17.83 -12.13 10.04
N VAL A 37 17.10 -11.03 10.04
CA VAL A 37 17.55 -9.75 10.60
C VAL A 37 16.69 -9.45 11.83
N THR A 38 17.33 -9.32 12.99
CA THR A 38 16.69 -8.92 14.23
C THR A 38 17.22 -7.57 14.66
N LEU A 39 16.34 -6.62 14.88
CA LEU A 39 16.67 -5.27 15.36
C LEU A 39 15.91 -4.96 16.64
N THR A 40 16.60 -4.30 17.57
CA THR A 40 16.01 -3.76 18.79
C THR A 40 16.44 -2.32 18.99
N ALA A 41 15.55 -1.47 19.46
CA ALA A 41 15.85 -0.12 19.87
C ALA A 41 15.31 0.14 21.27
N ASN A 42 16.09 0.81 22.11
CA ASN A 42 15.68 1.26 23.44
C ASN A 42 14.88 2.59 23.36
N LYS A 43 14.04 2.68 22.37
CA LYS A 43 13.14 3.82 22.15
C LYS A 43 11.83 3.31 21.59
N GLU A 44 10.73 3.80 22.15
CA GLU A 44 9.39 3.47 21.69
C GLU A 44 9.07 4.17 20.36
N GLY A 45 8.29 3.49 19.49
CA GLY A 45 7.82 4.06 18.23
C GLY A 45 8.86 4.17 17.12
N VAL A 46 10.04 3.55 17.26
CA VAL A 46 11.02 3.50 16.17
C VAL A 46 10.57 2.49 15.12
N ASP A 47 10.48 2.92 13.87
CA ASP A 47 10.27 2.02 12.75
C ASP A 47 11.60 1.36 12.34
N LEU A 48 11.76 0.11 12.73
CA LEU A 48 12.94 -0.70 12.43
C LEU A 48 12.82 -1.48 11.11
N THR A 49 11.66 -1.45 10.46
CA THR A 49 11.35 -2.22 9.25
C THR A 49 12.29 -1.87 8.11
N ASN A 50 12.37 -0.58 7.81
CA ASN A 50 13.19 -0.07 6.70
C ASN A 50 14.69 -0.34 6.92
N LEU A 51 15.16 -0.21 8.15
CA LEU A 51 16.55 -0.51 8.50
C LEU A 51 16.86 -2.00 8.33
N ALA A 52 15.98 -2.89 8.80
CA ALA A 52 16.16 -4.34 8.66
C ALA A 52 16.26 -4.76 7.19
N ARG A 53 15.44 -4.19 6.32
CA ARG A 53 15.44 -4.49 4.88
C ARG A 53 16.66 -3.93 4.16
N ARG A 54 17.11 -2.73 4.52
CA ARG A 54 18.36 -2.18 4.00
C ARG A 54 19.56 -3.05 4.37
N ILE A 55 19.58 -3.59 5.59
CA ILE A 55 20.60 -4.54 6.03
C ILE A 55 20.50 -5.84 5.23
N ALA A 56 19.31 -6.40 5.07
CA ALA A 56 19.12 -7.60 4.25
C ALA A 56 19.56 -7.38 2.79
N GLY A 57 19.21 -6.24 2.19
CA GLY A 57 19.62 -5.88 0.83
C GLY A 57 21.13 -5.62 0.66
N ALA A 58 21.83 -5.27 1.74
CA ALA A 58 23.28 -5.17 1.74
C ALA A 58 23.97 -6.55 1.78
N LEU A 59 23.28 -7.57 2.31
CA LEU A 59 23.75 -8.96 2.30
C LEU A 59 23.42 -9.66 0.98
N ASP A 60 22.21 -9.46 0.48
CA ASP A 60 21.77 -9.91 -0.82
C ASP A 60 20.87 -8.82 -1.47
N PRO A 61 21.29 -8.27 -2.62
CA PRO A 61 20.50 -7.25 -3.33
C PRO A 61 19.06 -7.66 -3.67
N LYS A 62 18.80 -8.96 -3.87
CA LYS A 62 17.44 -9.47 -4.11
C LYS A 62 16.53 -9.31 -2.90
N LEU A 63 17.07 -9.35 -1.70
CA LEU A 63 16.32 -9.19 -0.45
C LEU A 63 16.03 -7.72 -0.13
N GLY A 64 16.79 -6.79 -0.69
CA GLY A 64 16.60 -5.35 -0.54
C GLY A 64 15.78 -4.71 -1.65
N SER A 65 15.67 -5.38 -2.79
CA SER A 65 14.90 -4.91 -3.95
C SER A 65 13.43 -5.31 -3.92
N GLY A 66 12.97 -5.95 -2.84
CA GLY A 66 11.58 -6.30 -2.66
C GLY A 66 10.70 -5.06 -2.66
N HIS A 67 10.09 -4.81 -3.80
CA HIS A 67 8.90 -4.01 -4.05
C HIS A 67 8.50 -3.01 -2.96
N LEU A 68 8.75 -1.73 -3.27
CA LEU A 68 8.03 -0.58 -2.71
C LEU A 68 7.69 -0.71 -1.22
N ASP A 69 8.71 -0.99 -0.41
CA ASP A 69 8.68 -0.64 0.99
C ASP A 69 8.91 0.86 1.19
N ASP A 70 8.27 1.58 0.33
CA ASP A 70 7.84 2.89 0.72
C ASP A 70 6.70 2.64 1.71
N ASP A 71 7.00 2.84 2.98
CA ASP A 71 6.04 2.88 4.08
C ASP A 71 4.89 3.88 3.82
N SER A 72 4.80 4.41 2.58
CA SER A 72 3.78 5.33 2.08
C SER A 72 2.58 4.63 1.45
N LEU A 73 2.71 3.37 1.00
CA LEU A 73 1.67 2.64 0.29
C LEU A 73 1.24 1.37 1.02
N TYR A 74 -0.06 1.09 1.00
CA TYR A 74 -0.57 -0.26 1.25
C TYR A 74 -0.46 -1.10 -0.01
N LEU A 75 -0.05 -2.36 0.12
CA LEU A 75 0.04 -3.35 -0.94
C LEU A 75 -0.78 -4.58 -0.58
N TYR A 76 -1.56 -5.07 -1.54
CA TYR A 76 -2.35 -6.30 -1.43
C TYR A 76 -2.19 -7.12 -2.70
N GLU A 77 -1.91 -8.40 -2.57
CA GLU A 77 -1.97 -9.32 -3.68
C GLU A 77 -3.43 -9.68 -3.99
N SER A 78 -3.79 -9.70 -5.28
CA SER A 78 -5.11 -10.12 -5.74
C SER A 78 -5.03 -11.53 -6.32
N VAL A 79 -6.05 -12.35 -6.03
CA VAL A 79 -6.18 -13.68 -6.66
C VAL A 79 -6.70 -13.61 -8.10
N PHE A 80 -7.05 -12.42 -8.57
CA PHE A 80 -7.57 -12.16 -9.92
C PHE A 80 -6.55 -11.39 -10.74
N GLY A 81 -6.67 -11.44 -12.08
CA GLY A 81 -5.88 -10.60 -12.96
C GLY A 81 -6.22 -9.11 -12.85
N VAL A 82 -5.38 -8.25 -13.46
CA VAL A 82 -5.49 -6.79 -13.36
C VAL A 82 -6.86 -6.28 -13.80
N ASP A 83 -7.41 -6.78 -14.91
CA ASP A 83 -8.69 -6.31 -15.46
C ASP A 83 -9.84 -6.65 -14.52
N GLU A 84 -9.95 -7.90 -14.10
CA GLU A 84 -11.00 -8.34 -13.17
C GLU A 84 -10.90 -7.62 -11.82
N THR A 85 -9.71 -7.47 -11.29
CA THR A 85 -9.49 -6.75 -10.03
C THR A 85 -9.97 -5.31 -10.14
N MET A 86 -9.65 -4.62 -11.25
CA MET A 86 -10.09 -3.25 -11.47
C MET A 86 -11.61 -3.15 -11.61
N GLU A 87 -12.24 -4.06 -12.36
CA GLU A 87 -13.70 -4.12 -12.48
C GLU A 87 -14.39 -4.33 -11.12
N ARG A 88 -13.83 -5.19 -10.28
CA ARG A 88 -14.33 -5.42 -8.91
C ARG A 88 -14.22 -4.16 -8.05
N ILE A 89 -13.11 -3.42 -8.13
CA ILE A 89 -12.94 -2.13 -7.44
C ILE A 89 -14.01 -1.15 -7.90
N GLU A 90 -14.19 -0.98 -9.21
CA GLU A 90 -15.16 -0.05 -9.75
C GLU A 90 -16.60 -0.41 -9.38
N LYS A 91 -16.93 -1.69 -9.38
CA LYS A 91 -18.24 -2.16 -8.92
C LYS A 91 -18.48 -1.78 -7.45
N ILE A 92 -17.50 -1.95 -6.58
CA ILE A 92 -17.61 -1.56 -5.17
C ILE A 92 -17.77 -0.05 -5.01
N LEU A 93 -17.06 0.74 -5.81
CA LEU A 93 -17.21 2.21 -5.83
C LEU A 93 -18.64 2.60 -6.25
N ALA A 94 -19.18 1.96 -7.29
CA ALA A 94 -20.54 2.19 -7.75
C ALA A 94 -21.59 1.80 -6.70
N GLU A 95 -21.45 0.63 -6.04
CA GLU A 95 -22.32 0.20 -4.94
C GLU A 95 -22.37 1.24 -3.80
N LYS A 96 -21.27 1.92 -3.56
CA LYS A 96 -21.14 2.96 -2.54
C LYS A 96 -21.46 4.37 -3.04
N SER A 97 -21.89 4.50 -4.29
CA SER A 97 -22.17 5.79 -4.94
C SER A 97 -20.98 6.76 -4.87
N ILE A 98 -19.75 6.25 -5.00
CA ILE A 98 -18.53 7.05 -4.99
C ILE A 98 -18.15 7.39 -6.45
N PRO A 99 -18.07 8.69 -6.83
CA PRO A 99 -17.72 9.09 -8.17
C PRO A 99 -16.32 8.64 -8.58
N VAL A 100 -16.20 8.11 -9.78
CA VAL A 100 -14.93 7.88 -10.46
C VAL A 100 -14.66 9.07 -11.37
N PHE A 101 -13.53 9.77 -11.17
CA PHE A 101 -13.14 10.94 -11.93
C PHE A 101 -12.33 10.60 -13.17
N ALA A 102 -11.45 9.60 -13.06
CA ALA A 102 -10.63 9.18 -14.19
C ALA A 102 -10.22 7.70 -14.09
N ARG A 103 -9.92 7.12 -15.25
CA ARG A 103 -9.34 5.80 -15.43
C ARG A 103 -8.11 5.95 -16.31
N ILE A 104 -7.00 5.39 -15.89
CA ILE A 104 -5.73 5.42 -16.60
C ILE A 104 -5.30 4.00 -16.85
N ASP A 105 -5.05 3.62 -18.11
CA ASP A 105 -4.48 2.34 -18.49
C ASP A 105 -3.05 2.57 -18.98
N HIS A 106 -2.09 2.37 -18.11
CA HIS A 106 -0.68 2.56 -18.43
C HIS A 106 -0.17 1.54 -19.45
N GLY A 107 -0.66 0.30 -19.39
CA GLY A 107 -0.32 -0.73 -20.36
C GLY A 107 -0.77 -0.36 -21.78
N LYS A 108 -1.99 0.19 -21.93
CA LYS A 108 -2.49 0.73 -23.20
C LYS A 108 -1.65 1.90 -23.66
N ASN A 109 -1.40 2.88 -22.77
CA ASN A 109 -0.61 4.06 -23.11
C ASN A 109 0.81 3.71 -23.56
N ALA A 110 1.44 2.72 -22.93
CA ALA A 110 2.74 2.23 -23.33
C ALA A 110 2.72 1.65 -24.75
N ARG A 111 1.73 0.80 -25.08
CA ARG A 111 1.59 0.25 -26.44
C ARG A 111 1.38 1.33 -27.49
N GLU A 112 0.58 2.34 -27.19
CA GLU A 112 0.38 3.51 -28.09
C GLU A 112 1.66 4.32 -28.30
N ALA A 113 2.58 4.30 -27.31
CA ALA A 113 3.90 4.93 -27.41
C ALA A 113 4.98 3.99 -28.01
N GLY A 114 4.61 2.80 -28.49
CA GLY A 114 5.56 1.81 -29.04
C GLY A 114 6.41 1.09 -28.00
N LEU A 115 5.95 1.06 -26.75
CA LEU A 115 6.62 0.39 -25.63
C LEU A 115 5.79 -0.80 -25.14
N GLU A 116 6.45 -1.77 -24.50
CA GLU A 116 5.81 -2.89 -23.86
C GLU A 116 5.99 -2.81 -22.33
N MET A 117 4.91 -3.07 -21.62
CA MET A 117 4.92 -3.21 -20.17
C MET A 117 3.80 -4.15 -19.71
N PRO A 118 3.95 -4.82 -18.54
CA PRO A 118 2.86 -5.58 -17.93
C PRO A 118 1.60 -4.70 -17.71
N PRO A 119 0.41 -5.32 -17.62
CA PRO A 119 -0.82 -4.60 -17.32
C PRO A 119 -0.68 -3.73 -16.07
N SER A 120 -1.09 -2.46 -16.19
CA SER A 120 -1.09 -1.52 -15.07
C SER A 120 -2.18 -0.49 -15.27
N LYS A 121 -3.08 -0.37 -14.30
CA LYS A 121 -4.25 0.51 -14.34
C LYS A 121 -4.37 1.31 -13.06
N VAL A 122 -4.90 2.53 -13.18
CA VAL A 122 -5.20 3.40 -12.04
C VAL A 122 -6.64 3.90 -12.14
N VAL A 123 -7.37 3.82 -11.05
CA VAL A 123 -8.65 4.49 -10.88
C VAL A 123 -8.50 5.66 -9.92
N ILE A 124 -9.03 6.83 -10.32
CA ILE A 124 -9.05 8.06 -9.53
C ILE A 124 -10.50 8.35 -9.15
N PHE A 125 -10.76 8.44 -7.86
CA PHE A 125 -12.12 8.52 -7.34
C PHE A 125 -12.17 9.33 -6.04
N GLY A 126 -13.38 9.72 -5.62
CA GLY A 126 -13.56 10.41 -4.36
C GLY A 126 -14.89 11.13 -4.26
N SER A 127 -15.16 11.73 -3.11
CA SER A 127 -16.31 12.57 -2.85
C SER A 127 -15.86 14.02 -2.76
N PRO A 128 -16.35 14.92 -3.64
CA PRO A 128 -16.04 16.35 -3.56
C PRO A 128 -16.34 16.93 -2.17
N LYS A 129 -17.46 16.53 -1.57
CA LYS A 129 -17.85 16.98 -0.22
C LYS A 129 -16.81 16.61 0.85
N VAL A 130 -16.26 15.39 0.77
CA VAL A 130 -15.27 14.89 1.74
C VAL A 130 -13.92 15.56 1.50
N GLY A 131 -13.47 15.60 0.24
CA GLY A 131 -12.19 16.22 -0.12
C GLY A 131 -12.14 17.73 0.19
N THR A 132 -13.23 18.44 -0.05
CA THR A 132 -13.32 19.87 0.27
C THR A 132 -13.10 20.14 1.76
N ASN A 133 -13.67 19.31 2.65
CA ASN A 133 -13.46 19.50 4.09
C ASN A 133 -11.99 19.39 4.50
N LEU A 134 -11.21 18.52 3.85
CA LEU A 134 -9.77 18.40 4.10
C LEU A 134 -9.01 19.61 3.53
N MET A 135 -9.37 20.05 2.32
CA MET A 135 -8.72 21.18 1.64
C MET A 135 -9.04 22.54 2.28
N LEU A 136 -10.17 22.69 2.93
CA LEU A 136 -10.50 23.90 3.69
C LEU A 136 -9.57 24.07 4.89
N GLU A 137 -9.15 22.99 5.52
CA GLU A 137 -8.19 23.03 6.63
C GLU A 137 -6.76 23.23 6.11
N ASN A 138 -6.36 22.46 5.11
CA ASN A 138 -5.05 22.61 4.48
C ASN A 138 -5.15 22.47 2.97
N PRO A 139 -5.09 23.56 2.19
CA PRO A 139 -5.18 23.51 0.73
C PRO A 139 -4.08 22.68 0.06
N GLY A 140 -2.92 22.53 0.69
CA GLY A 140 -1.80 21.76 0.15
C GLY A 140 -2.12 20.28 -0.06
N ILE A 141 -3.10 19.73 0.72
CA ILE A 141 -3.51 18.32 0.55
C ILE A 141 -4.18 18.06 -0.82
N ALA A 142 -4.49 19.09 -1.60
CA ALA A 142 -5.05 18.94 -2.94
C ALA A 142 -4.14 18.11 -3.88
N THR A 143 -2.83 18.07 -3.63
CA THR A 143 -1.87 17.24 -4.40
C THR A 143 -2.08 15.74 -4.17
N GLU A 144 -2.68 15.35 -3.06
CA GLU A 144 -2.96 13.97 -2.68
C GLU A 144 -4.40 13.53 -3.01
N LEU A 145 -5.24 14.48 -3.39
CA LEU A 145 -6.64 14.27 -3.74
C LEU A 145 -6.87 14.53 -5.24
N PRO A 146 -7.81 13.85 -5.87
CA PRO A 146 -8.67 12.75 -5.38
C PRO A 146 -7.90 11.48 -5.03
N LEU A 147 -8.55 10.56 -4.30
CA LEU A 147 -7.97 9.26 -3.95
C LEU A 147 -7.66 8.44 -5.21
N ARG A 148 -6.65 7.59 -5.14
CA ARG A 148 -6.23 6.71 -6.23
C ARG A 148 -5.93 5.31 -5.73
N ILE A 149 -6.28 4.32 -6.55
CA ILE A 149 -5.89 2.92 -6.39
C ILE A 149 -5.23 2.50 -7.70
N ALA A 150 -4.05 1.90 -7.62
CA ALA A 150 -3.40 1.25 -8.75
C ALA A 150 -3.52 -0.26 -8.65
N VAL A 151 -3.72 -0.92 -9.80
CA VAL A 151 -3.68 -2.38 -9.96
C VAL A 151 -2.68 -2.69 -11.07
N TRP A 152 -1.72 -3.55 -10.79
CA TRP A 152 -0.64 -3.83 -11.72
C TRP A 152 -0.13 -5.27 -11.57
N GLU A 153 0.48 -5.79 -12.63
CA GLU A 153 1.10 -7.10 -12.67
C GLU A 153 2.61 -6.96 -12.55
N ASP A 154 3.23 -7.77 -11.68
CA ASP A 154 4.68 -7.83 -11.56
C ASP A 154 5.31 -8.75 -12.62
N LYS A 155 6.64 -8.88 -12.58
CA LYS A 155 7.39 -9.70 -13.52
C LYS A 155 7.15 -11.20 -13.36
N GLU A 156 6.68 -11.60 -12.20
CA GLU A 156 6.34 -12.96 -11.82
C GLU A 156 4.90 -13.33 -12.22
N GLY A 157 4.11 -12.36 -12.72
CA GLY A 157 2.71 -12.53 -13.11
C GLY A 157 1.73 -12.40 -11.95
N SER A 158 2.17 -11.97 -10.78
CA SER A 158 1.28 -11.67 -9.66
C SER A 158 0.62 -10.31 -9.81
N THR A 159 -0.67 -10.25 -9.46
CA THR A 159 -1.44 -9.00 -9.51
C THR A 159 -1.45 -8.31 -8.16
N TRP A 160 -1.08 -7.06 -8.14
CA TRP A 160 -0.99 -6.21 -6.95
C TRP A 160 -1.96 -5.05 -6.99
N ILE A 161 -2.49 -4.70 -5.81
CA ILE A 161 -3.29 -3.50 -5.58
C ILE A 161 -2.49 -2.60 -4.64
N SER A 162 -2.33 -1.33 -5.00
CA SER A 162 -1.66 -0.34 -4.15
C SER A 162 -2.49 0.93 -3.98
N PHE A 163 -2.42 1.50 -2.78
CA PHE A 163 -3.02 2.80 -2.46
C PHE A 163 -2.28 3.49 -1.31
N PRO A 164 -2.31 4.84 -1.24
CA PRO A 164 -1.58 5.59 -0.23
C PRO A 164 -2.08 5.36 1.20
N HIS A 165 -1.16 5.47 2.15
CA HIS A 165 -1.48 5.55 3.58
C HIS A 165 -2.14 6.88 3.93
N MET A 166 -3.47 6.90 3.99
CA MET A 166 -4.22 8.12 4.29
C MET A 166 -3.81 8.74 5.63
N GLU A 167 -3.44 7.92 6.61
CA GLU A 167 -2.99 8.40 7.93
C GLU A 167 -1.68 9.20 7.85
N LYS A 168 -0.76 8.79 6.98
CA LYS A 168 0.52 9.48 6.79
C LYS A 168 0.31 10.78 6.03
N ILE A 169 -0.49 10.73 4.97
CA ILE A 169 -0.91 11.92 4.24
C ILE A 169 -1.56 12.91 5.21
N ALA A 170 -2.58 12.48 5.95
CA ALA A 170 -3.29 13.34 6.87
C ALA A 170 -2.36 13.99 7.91
N ARG A 171 -1.41 13.22 8.45
CA ARG A 171 -0.41 13.74 9.39
C ARG A 171 0.55 14.74 8.75
N ALA A 172 0.99 14.46 7.52
CA ALA A 172 1.90 15.36 6.80
C ALA A 172 1.28 16.74 6.54
N TYR A 173 -0.05 16.78 6.40
CA TYR A 173 -0.80 18.01 6.17
C TYR A 173 -1.49 18.57 7.44
N GLY A 174 -1.31 17.95 8.61
CA GLY A 174 -1.88 18.38 9.89
C GLY A 174 -3.41 18.23 9.98
N VAL A 175 -3.98 17.29 9.24
CA VAL A 175 -5.43 17.04 9.17
C VAL A 175 -5.84 15.67 9.74
N GLU A 176 -4.94 14.99 10.45
CA GLU A 176 -5.13 13.62 10.95
C GLU A 176 -6.30 13.46 11.91
N ASN A 177 -6.66 14.52 12.61
CA ASN A 177 -7.75 14.54 13.60
C ASN A 177 -9.11 14.91 12.98
N LEU A 178 -9.17 15.22 11.69
CA LEU A 178 -10.43 15.56 11.04
C LEU A 178 -11.34 14.34 10.87
N PRO A 179 -12.67 14.50 11.07
CA PRO A 179 -13.62 13.40 11.00
C PRO A 179 -13.56 12.53 9.72
N PRO A 180 -13.25 13.06 8.53
CA PRO A 180 -13.21 12.25 7.31
C PRO A 180 -12.06 11.24 7.23
N VAL A 181 -10.96 11.43 7.96
CA VAL A 181 -9.71 10.64 7.79
C VAL A 181 -9.92 9.15 8.11
N ALA A 182 -10.50 8.85 9.27
CA ALA A 182 -10.73 7.47 9.68
C ALA A 182 -11.72 6.72 8.75
N PRO A 183 -12.87 7.29 8.34
CA PRO A 183 -13.74 6.69 7.33
C PRO A 183 -13.07 6.45 5.97
N ILE A 184 -12.22 7.37 5.48
CA ILE A 184 -11.47 7.18 4.21
C ILE A 184 -10.56 5.96 4.32
N ARG A 185 -9.81 5.84 5.40
CA ARG A 185 -8.94 4.68 5.65
C ARG A 185 -9.72 3.37 5.62
N GLN A 186 -10.85 3.31 6.34
CA GLN A 186 -11.70 2.13 6.40
C GLN A 186 -12.29 1.80 5.04
N LEU A 187 -12.69 2.81 4.27
CA LEU A 187 -13.21 2.66 2.92
C LEU A 187 -12.17 2.02 2.00
N LEU A 188 -10.94 2.54 1.96
CA LEU A 188 -9.86 2.02 1.12
C LEU A 188 -9.56 0.56 1.43
N ARG A 189 -9.41 0.21 2.71
CA ARG A 189 -9.19 -1.18 3.14
C ARG A 189 -10.35 -2.10 2.75
N ASN A 190 -11.59 -1.65 2.93
CA ASN A 190 -12.78 -2.44 2.56
C ASN A 190 -12.87 -2.67 1.04
N ILE A 191 -12.59 -1.64 0.24
CA ILE A 191 -12.58 -1.78 -1.22
C ILE A 191 -11.56 -2.84 -1.63
N VAL A 192 -10.34 -2.71 -1.14
CA VAL A 192 -9.23 -3.56 -1.56
C VAL A 192 -9.39 -5.00 -1.07
N SER A 193 -9.73 -5.23 0.19
CA SER A 193 -9.94 -6.60 0.69
C SER A 193 -11.04 -7.34 -0.06
N ARG A 194 -12.13 -6.66 -0.40
CA ARG A 194 -13.22 -7.23 -1.21
C ARG A 194 -12.83 -7.47 -2.67
N ALA A 195 -12.07 -6.55 -3.26
CA ALA A 195 -11.65 -6.66 -4.65
C ALA A 195 -10.60 -7.76 -4.84
N ALA A 196 -9.63 -7.86 -3.94
CA ALA A 196 -8.57 -8.86 -3.97
C ALA A 196 -9.04 -10.27 -3.54
N ASN A 197 -10.23 -10.38 -2.92
CA ASN A 197 -10.74 -11.59 -2.26
C ASN A 197 -9.82 -12.10 -1.15
N VAL A 198 -9.23 -11.17 -0.40
CA VAL A 198 -8.41 -11.45 0.78
C VAL A 198 -9.28 -11.25 2.03
N TYR A 199 -9.46 -12.30 2.80
CA TYR A 199 -10.19 -12.32 4.08
C TYR A 199 -9.24 -12.16 5.26
#